data_ac25dee717a88cf6d3061acc57ef0b5e
#
_entry.id   ac25dee717a88cf6d3061acc57ef0b5e
#
_cell.length_a   1.000
_cell.length_b   1.000
_cell.length_c   1.000
_cell.angle_alpha   90.00
_cell.angle_beta   90.00
_cell.angle_gamma   90.00
#
_symmetry.space_group_name_H-M   'P 1'
#
loop_
_entity.id
_entity.type
_entity.pdbx_description
1 polymer ?
#
loop_
_entity_poly.entity_id
_entity_poly.type
_entity_poly.pdbx_seq_one_letter_code
_entity_poly.pdbx_strand_id
1 'polypeptide(L)'
;MCGISGFTSNPQNFKENIINMTRSMQARGPDAEGIYFNEEIVLGHRRLSILDLNERSNQPMTDLDTELTLVFNGEIYNFEIVKKELINKFNCSFKTLSDTEVIIKSYKYWKEECFEKFDGMFSIAIWDHKNKELILARDRFGEKPLFYYYFFDEGKKQISFASDLQALSKGPKFNYKLSKTSILSYFKNNFVEGERTFYENCKQLAPGKILIFKENQETIKKYFNLSDYFLDQEKYQKYEEQTFGEILSKVIKSRMISDVNLGVFMSGGIDSTLISYFAKKNNQNVQSFTLGFEEESYDESKRAKEIIQLLGIDNKTFFLNNSHLLDIEKVVLSYDQPMGDTSIIPFFFFIQIF
;
A
#
# COMPACT_ATOMS: atom_id res chain seq x y z
N MET A 1 7.34 1.49 -3.38
CA MET A 1 6.02 1.77 -2.72
C MET A 1 6.17 3.02 -1.88
N CYS A 2 5.17 3.89 -1.85
CA CYS A 2 5.20 5.06 -0.99
C CYS A 2 5.18 4.70 0.51
N GLY A 3 5.45 5.68 1.36
CA GLY A 3 5.29 5.60 2.81
C GLY A 3 4.48 6.79 3.32
N ILE A 4 3.47 6.53 4.16
CA ILE A 4 2.69 7.56 4.83
C ILE A 4 2.88 7.49 6.33
N SER A 5 2.87 8.63 7.00
CA SER A 5 2.93 8.74 8.46
C SER A 5 2.20 9.98 8.94
N GLY A 6 1.84 10.01 10.19
CA GLY A 6 1.24 11.20 10.79
C GLY A 6 0.72 10.96 12.20
N PHE A 7 0.29 12.05 12.82
CA PHE A 7 -0.38 12.01 14.11
C PHE A 7 -1.19 13.28 14.33
N THR A 8 -2.26 13.16 15.14
CA THR A 8 -2.99 14.31 15.66
C THR A 8 -2.25 14.82 16.91
N SER A 9 -1.92 16.06 16.98
CA SER A 9 -1.43 16.83 18.12
C SER A 9 -0.76 18.11 17.67
N ASN A 10 -0.40 18.99 18.60
CA ASN A 10 0.38 20.19 18.31
C ASN A 10 1.80 19.80 17.84
N PRO A 11 2.22 20.21 16.64
CA PRO A 11 3.51 19.84 16.07
C PRO A 11 4.72 20.38 16.83
N GLN A 12 4.58 21.44 17.61
CA GLN A 12 5.69 22.03 18.37
C GLN A 12 6.28 21.04 19.38
N ASN A 13 5.44 20.15 19.92
CA ASN A 13 5.86 19.16 20.92
C ASN A 13 6.58 17.95 20.28
N PHE A 14 6.35 17.68 18.97
CA PHE A 14 6.75 16.41 18.33
C PHE A 14 7.33 16.58 16.92
N LYS A 15 7.94 17.72 16.61
CA LYS A 15 8.51 18.00 15.28
C LYS A 15 9.55 16.97 14.84
N GLU A 16 10.41 16.53 15.75
CA GLU A 16 11.42 15.52 15.43
C GLU A 16 10.81 14.15 15.16
N ASN A 17 9.68 13.82 15.81
CA ASN A 17 9.01 12.54 15.58
C ASN A 17 8.57 12.40 14.14
N ILE A 18 7.86 13.39 13.56
CA ILE A 18 7.41 13.26 12.15
C ILE A 18 8.59 13.20 11.18
N ILE A 19 9.64 13.95 11.41
CA ILE A 19 10.86 13.89 10.59
C ILE A 19 11.45 12.48 10.63
N ASN A 20 11.59 11.89 11.81
CA ASN A 20 12.15 10.56 11.98
C ASN A 20 11.21 9.47 11.43
N MET A 21 9.89 9.59 11.61
CA MET A 21 8.89 8.71 11.01
C MET A 21 9.01 8.73 9.49
N THR A 22 9.02 9.91 8.89
CA THR A 22 9.05 10.06 7.42
C THR A 22 10.38 9.55 6.85
N ARG A 23 11.51 9.90 7.46
CA ARG A 23 12.85 9.49 6.97
C ARG A 23 13.11 8.00 7.11
N SER A 24 12.57 7.34 8.13
CA SER A 24 12.73 5.87 8.25
C SER A 24 12.11 5.10 7.08
N MET A 25 11.15 5.70 6.36
CA MET A 25 10.52 5.11 5.17
C MET A 25 11.23 5.47 3.84
N GLN A 26 12.47 5.99 3.86
CA GLN A 26 13.19 6.39 2.65
C GLN A 26 13.31 5.26 1.62
N ALA A 27 13.55 4.03 2.07
CA ALA A 27 13.63 2.87 1.19
C ALA A 27 12.31 2.56 0.47
N ARG A 28 11.15 2.94 1.06
CA ARG A 28 9.83 2.78 0.43
C ARG A 28 9.58 3.82 -0.65
N GLY A 29 10.01 5.06 -0.41
CA GLY A 29 9.78 6.18 -1.32
C GLY A 29 11.02 7.06 -1.44
N PRO A 30 11.96 6.70 -2.34
CA PRO A 30 13.24 7.40 -2.46
C PRO A 30 13.13 8.75 -3.18
N ASP A 31 12.10 8.98 -4.00
CA ASP A 31 12.08 10.06 -4.99
C ASP A 31 11.74 11.42 -4.40
N ALA A 32 10.85 11.48 -3.40
CA ALA A 32 10.50 12.74 -2.75
C ALA A 32 10.10 12.55 -1.29
N GLU A 33 10.32 13.60 -0.49
CA GLU A 33 9.90 13.72 0.90
C GLU A 33 8.98 14.93 1.03
N GLY A 34 7.88 14.78 1.77
CA GLY A 34 6.99 15.88 2.09
C GLY A 34 6.47 15.78 3.52
N ILE A 35 6.37 16.94 4.17
CA ILE A 35 5.79 17.07 5.52
C ILE A 35 4.81 18.25 5.50
N TYR A 36 3.61 18.01 6.01
CA TYR A 36 2.60 19.01 6.27
C TYR A 36 2.30 19.07 7.77
N PHE A 37 2.11 20.24 8.31
CA PHE A 37 1.66 20.43 9.69
C PHE A 37 0.82 21.69 9.85
N ASN A 38 -0.17 21.60 10.73
CA ASN A 38 -0.86 22.74 11.32
C ASN A 38 -0.94 22.53 12.85
N GLU A 39 -1.78 23.27 13.53
CA GLU A 39 -1.90 23.17 15.00
C GLU A 39 -2.52 21.85 15.50
N GLU A 40 -3.13 21.04 14.64
CA GLU A 40 -3.96 19.89 15.02
C GLU A 40 -3.47 18.56 14.42
N ILE A 41 -2.76 18.61 13.28
CA ILE A 41 -2.34 17.42 12.52
C ILE A 41 -0.94 17.59 11.95
N VAL A 42 -0.22 16.50 11.93
CA VAL A 42 1.06 16.38 11.22
C VAL A 42 0.99 15.19 10.27
N LEU A 43 1.38 15.40 9.00
CA LEU A 43 1.38 14.37 7.96
C LEU A 43 2.75 14.31 7.30
N GLY A 44 3.26 13.11 7.08
CA GLY A 44 4.52 12.86 6.38
C GLY A 44 4.34 11.88 5.24
N HIS A 45 5.09 12.09 4.17
CA HIS A 45 5.05 11.24 2.98
C HIS A 45 6.44 10.99 2.40
N ARG A 46 6.66 9.77 1.94
CA ARG A 46 7.79 9.37 1.09
C ARG A 46 7.25 8.83 -0.22
N ARG A 47 7.66 9.41 -1.33
CA ARG A 47 7.15 9.11 -2.66
C ARG A 47 8.05 8.14 -3.42
N LEU A 48 7.43 7.11 -4.02
CA LEU A 48 7.92 6.39 -5.19
C LEU A 48 7.04 6.82 -6.36
N SER A 49 7.62 7.52 -7.33
CA SER A 49 6.89 8.15 -8.44
C SER A 49 6.60 7.13 -9.54
N ILE A 50 5.33 6.72 -9.67
CA ILE A 50 4.84 5.76 -10.68
C ILE A 50 3.86 6.41 -11.65
N LEU A 51 2.93 7.24 -11.13
CA LEU A 51 1.96 8.02 -11.91
C LEU A 51 2.21 9.51 -11.71
N ASP A 52 2.08 10.29 -12.78
CA ASP A 52 2.36 11.73 -12.85
C ASP A 52 3.68 12.10 -12.17
N LEU A 53 4.80 11.83 -12.84
CA LEU A 53 6.17 12.00 -12.29
C LEU A 53 6.51 13.44 -11.89
N ASN A 54 5.58 14.37 -12.06
CA ASN A 54 5.73 15.79 -11.78
C ASN A 54 5.68 16.08 -10.26
N GLU A 55 6.39 17.12 -9.82
CA GLU A 55 6.40 17.56 -8.42
C GLU A 55 5.02 18.01 -7.93
N ARG A 56 4.13 18.48 -8.85
CA ARG A 56 2.74 18.88 -8.52
C ARG A 56 1.92 17.72 -7.91
N SER A 57 2.35 16.48 -8.11
CA SER A 57 1.74 15.26 -7.54
C SER A 57 2.44 14.78 -6.27
N ASN A 58 3.39 15.57 -5.73
CA ASN A 58 4.01 15.28 -4.45
C ASN A 58 2.97 15.43 -3.32
N GLN A 59 3.23 14.67 -2.26
CA GLN A 59 2.37 14.61 -1.08
C GLN A 59 3.17 15.01 0.17
N PRO A 60 2.53 15.52 1.22
CA PRO A 60 1.09 15.68 1.43
C PRO A 60 0.45 16.64 0.41
N MET A 61 -0.67 16.23 -0.21
CA MET A 61 -1.38 17.05 -1.18
C MET A 61 -2.52 17.80 -0.49
N THR A 62 -2.48 19.13 -0.56
CA THR A 62 -3.55 20.00 -0.03
C THR A 62 -4.36 20.59 -1.18
N ASP A 63 -5.66 20.44 -1.12
CA ASP A 63 -6.60 21.07 -2.03
C ASP A 63 -7.42 22.11 -1.27
N LEU A 64 -7.14 23.39 -1.54
CA LEU A 64 -7.78 24.51 -0.87
C LEU A 64 -9.28 24.61 -1.18
N ASP A 65 -9.71 24.18 -2.38
CA ASP A 65 -11.12 24.23 -2.77
C ASP A 65 -11.96 23.19 -2.01
N THR A 66 -11.33 22.11 -1.55
CA THR A 66 -12.01 21.05 -0.80
C THR A 66 -11.77 21.14 0.71
N GLU A 67 -10.80 21.96 1.15
CA GLU A 67 -10.34 22.06 2.53
C GLU A 67 -9.87 20.68 3.07
N LEU A 68 -9.16 19.92 2.22
CA LEU A 68 -8.64 18.59 2.55
C LEU A 68 -7.13 18.53 2.33
N THR A 69 -6.43 17.81 3.20
CA THR A 69 -5.02 17.42 3.01
C THR A 69 -4.91 15.90 3.07
N LEU A 70 -4.21 15.30 2.13
CA LEU A 70 -4.13 13.85 1.95
C LEU A 70 -2.68 13.38 1.88
N VAL A 71 -2.42 12.22 2.48
CA VAL A 71 -1.28 11.34 2.18
C VAL A 71 -1.79 9.95 1.81
N PHE A 72 -1.18 9.35 0.79
CA PHE A 72 -1.64 8.13 0.15
C PHE A 72 -0.46 7.23 -0.24
N ASN A 73 -0.54 5.97 0.10
CA ASN A 73 0.36 4.92 -0.37
C ASN A 73 -0.47 3.86 -1.10
N GLY A 74 -0.35 3.81 -2.42
CA GLY A 74 -1.11 2.86 -3.23
C GLY A 74 -1.28 3.30 -4.68
N GLU A 75 -2.25 2.69 -5.34
CA GLU A 75 -2.71 3.01 -6.69
C GLU A 75 -4.21 2.76 -6.81
N ILE A 76 -4.94 3.69 -7.40
CA ILE A 76 -6.36 3.54 -7.74
C ILE A 76 -6.47 3.24 -9.23
N TYR A 77 -6.56 1.98 -9.59
CA TYR A 77 -6.51 1.52 -10.98
C TYR A 77 -7.64 2.06 -11.87
N ASN A 78 -8.80 2.34 -11.29
CA ASN A 78 -9.94 2.91 -12.01
C ASN A 78 -10.07 4.43 -11.88
N PHE A 79 -8.98 5.14 -11.50
CA PHE A 79 -9.02 6.58 -11.23
C PHE A 79 -9.56 7.42 -12.42
N GLU A 80 -9.25 7.04 -13.65
CA GLU A 80 -9.78 7.75 -14.84
C GLU A 80 -11.30 7.62 -14.99
N ILE A 81 -11.88 6.48 -14.59
CA ILE A 81 -13.33 6.26 -14.60
C ILE A 81 -13.97 7.14 -13.52
N VAL A 82 -13.40 7.12 -12.31
CA VAL A 82 -13.86 7.93 -11.18
C VAL A 82 -13.74 9.41 -11.49
N LYS A 83 -12.63 9.85 -12.10
CA LYS A 83 -12.39 11.23 -12.55
C LYS A 83 -13.47 11.70 -13.54
N LYS A 84 -13.80 10.88 -14.54
CA LYS A 84 -14.87 11.19 -15.49
C LYS A 84 -16.25 11.34 -14.80
N GLU A 85 -16.54 10.47 -13.82
CA GLU A 85 -17.78 10.57 -13.04
C GLU A 85 -17.84 11.89 -12.25
N LEU A 86 -16.72 12.29 -11.62
CA LEU A 86 -16.61 13.57 -10.89
C LEU A 86 -16.80 14.79 -11.81
N ILE A 87 -16.19 14.78 -12.99
CA ILE A 87 -16.36 15.84 -13.97
C ILE A 87 -17.83 15.95 -14.40
N ASN A 88 -18.44 14.82 -14.77
CA ASN A 88 -19.79 14.81 -15.31
C ASN A 88 -20.87 15.18 -14.25
N LYS A 89 -20.70 14.72 -13.01
CA LYS A 89 -21.71 14.95 -11.96
C LYS A 89 -21.54 16.26 -11.21
N PHE A 90 -20.30 16.71 -11.02
CA PHE A 90 -19.99 17.83 -10.12
C PHE A 90 -19.19 18.94 -10.80
N ASN A 91 -18.93 18.82 -12.10
CA ASN A 91 -18.14 19.79 -12.87
C ASN A 91 -16.75 20.06 -12.26
N CYS A 92 -16.11 18.99 -11.72
CA CYS A 92 -14.79 19.09 -11.10
C CYS A 92 -13.71 19.42 -12.13
N SER A 93 -12.78 20.30 -11.75
CA SER A 93 -11.53 20.52 -12.46
C SER A 93 -10.37 19.79 -11.76
N PHE A 94 -9.38 19.37 -12.53
CA PHE A 94 -8.19 18.68 -12.05
C PHE A 94 -6.93 19.40 -12.50
N LYS A 95 -5.95 19.53 -11.60
CA LYS A 95 -4.65 20.19 -11.84
C LYS A 95 -3.55 19.18 -12.15
N THR A 96 -3.75 17.91 -11.78
CA THR A 96 -2.78 16.83 -11.94
C THR A 96 -3.35 15.69 -12.79
N LEU A 97 -2.47 14.77 -13.17
CA LEU A 97 -2.83 13.50 -13.79
C LEU A 97 -2.80 12.34 -12.78
N SER A 98 -2.61 12.64 -11.50
CA SER A 98 -2.47 11.68 -10.42
C SER A 98 -3.83 11.18 -9.92
N ASP A 99 -3.88 9.93 -9.53
CA ASP A 99 -4.98 9.33 -8.76
C ASP A 99 -5.15 9.98 -7.38
N THR A 100 -4.08 10.54 -6.81
CA THR A 100 -4.09 11.26 -5.52
C THR A 100 -5.12 12.42 -5.52
N GLU A 101 -5.16 13.23 -6.56
CA GLU A 101 -6.15 14.31 -6.67
C GLU A 101 -7.57 13.77 -6.84
N VAL A 102 -7.71 12.65 -7.54
CA VAL A 102 -9.02 11.98 -7.69
C VAL A 102 -9.54 11.51 -6.33
N ILE A 103 -8.70 11.01 -5.43
CA ILE A 103 -9.09 10.62 -4.07
C ILE A 103 -9.62 11.83 -3.30
N ILE A 104 -8.91 12.97 -3.32
CA ILE A 104 -9.33 14.19 -2.61
C ILE A 104 -10.70 14.66 -3.10
N LYS A 105 -10.88 14.79 -4.42
CA LYS A 105 -12.15 15.22 -5.01
C LYS A 105 -13.26 14.22 -4.72
N SER A 106 -12.98 12.92 -4.76
CA SER A 106 -13.94 11.87 -4.42
C SER A 106 -14.44 12.00 -2.99
N TYR A 107 -13.52 12.17 -2.02
CA TYR A 107 -13.90 12.32 -0.62
C TYR A 107 -14.72 13.62 -0.37
N LYS A 108 -14.42 14.69 -1.08
CA LYS A 108 -15.21 15.92 -1.01
C LYS A 108 -16.70 15.68 -1.30
N TYR A 109 -17.00 14.92 -2.35
CA TYR A 109 -18.39 14.80 -2.85
C TYR A 109 -19.11 13.57 -2.33
N TRP A 110 -18.40 12.46 -2.09
CA TRP A 110 -19.01 11.20 -1.67
C TRP A 110 -18.67 10.79 -0.24
N LYS A 111 -17.82 11.57 0.45
CA LYS A 111 -17.36 11.22 1.78
C LYS A 111 -16.86 9.77 1.81
N GLU A 112 -17.18 8.99 2.84
CA GLU A 112 -16.69 7.61 3.00
C GLU A 112 -17.16 6.66 1.90
N GLU A 113 -18.28 6.95 1.22
CA GLU A 113 -18.78 6.15 0.10
C GLU A 113 -17.80 6.11 -1.09
N CYS A 114 -16.86 7.07 -1.18
CA CYS A 114 -15.85 7.08 -2.23
C CYS A 114 -14.97 5.82 -2.20
N PHE A 115 -14.70 5.25 -1.02
CA PHE A 115 -13.84 4.07 -0.89
C PHE A 115 -14.44 2.81 -1.52
N GLU A 116 -15.77 2.70 -1.58
CA GLU A 116 -16.45 1.62 -2.30
C GLU A 116 -16.27 1.72 -3.82
N LYS A 117 -16.07 2.93 -4.35
CA LYS A 117 -15.88 3.18 -5.79
C LYS A 117 -14.47 2.85 -6.29
N PHE A 118 -13.51 2.79 -5.39
CA PHE A 118 -12.11 2.57 -5.77
C PHE A 118 -11.81 1.10 -6.07
N ASP A 119 -11.29 0.82 -7.25
CA ASP A 119 -10.58 -0.42 -7.56
C ASP A 119 -9.08 -0.12 -7.45
N GLY A 120 -8.46 -0.62 -6.40
CA GLY A 120 -7.07 -0.29 -6.10
C GLY A 120 -6.54 -0.94 -4.85
N MET A 121 -5.25 -0.78 -4.64
CA MET A 121 -4.53 -1.13 -3.44
C MET A 121 -4.10 0.15 -2.73
N PHE A 122 -4.51 0.35 -1.48
CA PHE A 122 -4.25 1.63 -0.82
C PHE A 122 -4.22 1.60 0.70
N SER A 123 -3.42 2.50 1.25
CA SER A 123 -3.58 3.07 2.57
C SER A 123 -3.64 4.60 2.44
N ILE A 124 -4.69 5.19 2.97
CA ILE A 124 -5.03 6.60 2.80
C ILE A 124 -5.19 7.24 4.17
N ALA A 125 -4.67 8.46 4.31
CA ALA A 125 -4.97 9.34 5.42
C ALA A 125 -5.41 10.70 4.89
N ILE A 126 -6.62 11.15 5.25
CA ILE A 126 -7.19 12.44 4.89
C ILE A 126 -7.43 13.25 6.15
N TRP A 127 -6.97 14.49 6.16
CA TRP A 127 -7.35 15.48 7.16
C TRP A 127 -8.40 16.43 6.57
N ASP A 128 -9.58 16.45 7.19
CA ASP A 128 -10.67 17.39 6.87
C ASP A 128 -10.54 18.60 7.80
N HIS A 129 -10.07 19.73 7.25
CA HIS A 129 -9.83 20.96 8.01
C HIS A 129 -11.11 21.58 8.57
N LYS A 130 -12.21 21.43 7.83
CA LYS A 130 -13.50 21.99 8.22
C LYS A 130 -14.11 21.25 9.39
N ASN A 131 -14.05 19.92 9.35
CA ASN A 131 -14.66 19.06 10.35
C ASN A 131 -13.68 18.69 11.48
N LYS A 132 -12.39 19.02 11.35
CA LYS A 132 -11.31 18.67 12.27
C LYS A 132 -11.27 17.16 12.56
N GLU A 133 -11.26 16.38 11.51
CA GLU A 133 -11.27 14.92 11.60
C GLU A 133 -10.19 14.28 10.71
N LEU A 134 -9.58 13.22 11.23
CA LEU A 134 -8.65 12.37 10.51
C LEU A 134 -9.37 11.11 10.05
N ILE A 135 -9.29 10.83 8.76
CA ILE A 135 -9.84 9.64 8.14
C ILE A 135 -8.68 8.74 7.71
N LEU A 136 -8.62 7.53 8.24
CA LEU A 136 -7.70 6.49 7.81
C LEU A 136 -8.49 5.41 7.07
N ALA A 137 -8.11 5.05 5.86
CA ALA A 137 -8.77 4.00 5.09
C ALA A 137 -7.75 3.00 4.55
N ARG A 138 -8.12 1.71 4.55
CA ARG A 138 -7.31 0.63 4.01
C ARG A 138 -8.09 -0.14 2.96
N ASP A 139 -7.40 -0.56 1.89
CA ASP A 139 -8.00 -1.26 0.76
C ASP A 139 -8.73 -2.56 1.15
N ARG A 140 -9.53 -3.08 0.21
CA ARG A 140 -10.44 -4.21 0.41
C ARG A 140 -9.76 -5.47 0.93
N PHE A 141 -8.51 -5.73 0.50
CA PHE A 141 -7.76 -6.94 0.82
C PHE A 141 -6.57 -6.69 1.75
N GLY A 142 -6.31 -5.41 2.12
CA GLY A 142 -5.22 -5.01 2.98
C GLY A 142 -3.85 -5.14 2.32
N GLU A 143 -3.78 -4.94 1.02
CA GLU A 143 -2.54 -5.01 0.24
C GLU A 143 -1.52 -3.95 0.68
N LYS A 144 -2.01 -2.75 1.04
CA LYS A 144 -1.15 -1.72 1.64
C LYS A 144 -1.29 -1.72 3.16
N PRO A 145 -0.18 -1.79 3.90
CA PRO A 145 -0.21 -1.80 5.36
C PRO A 145 -0.57 -0.41 5.89
N LEU A 146 -1.28 -0.38 7.02
CA LEU A 146 -1.60 0.82 7.77
C LEU A 146 -1.69 0.48 9.25
N PHE A 147 -0.70 0.92 10.01
CA PHE A 147 -0.60 0.71 11.44
C PHE A 147 -0.95 1.98 12.21
N TYR A 148 -1.48 1.84 13.43
CA TYR A 148 -1.82 2.96 14.29
C TYR A 148 -1.76 2.59 15.77
N TYR A 149 -1.61 3.62 16.61
CA TYR A 149 -1.77 3.53 18.07
C TYR A 149 -2.31 4.83 18.63
N TYR A 150 -2.82 4.78 19.87
CA TYR A 150 -3.27 5.94 20.60
C TYR A 150 -2.26 6.33 21.67
N PHE A 151 -2.09 7.64 21.85
CA PHE A 151 -1.29 8.22 22.93
C PHE A 151 -2.04 9.39 23.58
N PHE A 152 -1.56 9.86 24.70
CA PHE A 152 -2.14 11.02 25.39
C PHE A 152 -1.18 12.20 25.34
N ASP A 153 -1.69 13.35 24.92
CA ASP A 153 -0.97 14.62 24.94
C ASP A 153 -1.84 15.67 25.62
N GLU A 154 -1.29 16.32 26.66
CA GLU A 154 -2.01 17.29 27.51
C GLU A 154 -3.38 16.76 28.01
N GLY A 155 -3.43 15.47 28.36
CA GLY A 155 -4.65 14.82 28.85
C GLY A 155 -5.67 14.43 27.75
N LYS A 156 -5.43 14.78 26.49
CA LYS A 156 -6.29 14.42 25.35
C LYS A 156 -5.77 13.17 24.64
N LYS A 157 -6.69 12.28 24.28
CA LYS A 157 -6.38 11.12 23.45
C LYS A 157 -6.02 11.58 22.03
N GLN A 158 -4.90 11.09 21.50
CA GLN A 158 -4.40 11.37 20.16
C GLN A 158 -4.14 10.07 19.43
N ILE A 159 -4.01 10.11 18.09
CA ILE A 159 -3.71 8.96 17.26
C ILE A 159 -2.43 9.22 16.45
N SER A 160 -1.57 8.19 16.33
CA SER A 160 -0.44 8.15 15.40
C SER A 160 -0.59 6.98 14.44
N PHE A 161 -0.19 7.17 13.19
CA PHE A 161 -0.27 6.15 12.14
C PHE A 161 0.95 6.16 11.22
N ALA A 162 1.24 5.01 10.61
CA ALA A 162 2.28 4.88 9.57
C ALA A 162 2.05 3.66 8.69
N SER A 163 2.72 3.64 7.53
CA SER A 163 2.75 2.50 6.61
C SER A 163 3.51 1.30 7.16
N ASP A 164 4.44 1.50 8.08
CA ASP A 164 5.20 0.42 8.70
C ASP A 164 5.42 0.66 10.21
N LEU A 165 5.72 -0.43 10.93
CA LEU A 165 5.93 -0.36 12.38
C LEU A 165 7.23 0.33 12.77
N GLN A 166 8.24 0.28 11.91
CA GLN A 166 9.52 0.93 12.15
C GLN A 166 9.33 2.46 12.16
N ALA A 167 8.59 3.01 11.18
CA ALA A 167 8.21 4.42 11.17
C ALA A 167 7.29 4.75 12.34
N LEU A 168 6.28 3.93 12.61
CA LEU A 168 5.33 4.14 13.68
C LEU A 168 6.01 4.20 15.06
N SER A 169 7.05 3.38 15.27
CA SER A 169 7.82 3.36 16.53
C SER A 169 8.60 4.65 16.80
N LYS A 170 8.81 5.50 15.79
CA LYS A 170 9.41 6.84 15.93
C LYS A 170 8.37 7.91 16.31
N GLY A 171 7.09 7.53 16.34
CA GLY A 171 5.99 8.43 16.68
C GLY A 171 5.97 8.88 18.15
N PRO A 172 5.11 9.86 18.48
CA PRO A 172 5.02 10.42 19.82
C PRO A 172 4.68 9.38 20.88
N LYS A 173 5.46 9.34 21.97
CA LYS A 173 5.17 8.51 23.16
C LYS A 173 4.93 7.02 22.84
N PHE A 174 5.60 6.48 21.83
CA PHE A 174 5.44 5.08 21.43
C PHE A 174 5.84 4.14 22.58
N ASN A 175 5.03 3.10 22.80
CA ASN A 175 5.27 2.10 23.82
C ASN A 175 5.81 0.80 23.19
N TYR A 176 7.06 0.48 23.45
CA TYR A 176 7.76 -0.70 22.93
C TYR A 176 7.41 -2.02 23.64
N LYS A 177 6.38 -2.03 24.49
CA LYS A 177 5.98 -3.24 25.22
C LYS A 177 5.45 -4.31 24.24
N LEU A 178 6.11 -5.48 24.26
CA LEU A 178 5.76 -6.59 23.39
C LEU A 178 4.49 -7.30 23.83
N SER A 179 3.67 -7.69 22.87
CA SER A 179 2.43 -8.45 23.06
C SER A 179 2.73 -9.93 23.20
N LYS A 180 2.54 -10.49 24.38
CA LYS A 180 2.71 -11.92 24.62
C LYS A 180 1.78 -12.78 23.75
N THR A 181 0.55 -12.33 23.53
CA THR A 181 -0.43 -13.04 22.69
C THR A 181 -0.01 -13.06 21.23
N SER A 182 0.57 -11.97 20.71
CA SER A 182 1.09 -11.90 19.34
C SER A 182 2.34 -12.78 19.16
N ILE A 183 3.23 -12.82 20.16
CA ILE A 183 4.39 -13.72 20.16
C ILE A 183 3.93 -15.17 20.10
N LEU A 184 2.96 -15.58 20.94
CA LEU A 184 2.41 -16.92 20.91
C LEU A 184 1.70 -17.24 19.60
N SER A 185 0.95 -16.30 19.00
CA SER A 185 0.33 -16.47 17.70
C SER A 185 1.38 -16.71 16.62
N TYR A 186 2.47 -15.95 16.62
CA TYR A 186 3.55 -16.13 15.67
C TYR A 186 4.21 -17.52 15.78
N PHE A 187 4.56 -17.98 16.99
CA PHE A 187 5.14 -19.32 17.16
C PHE A 187 4.20 -20.46 16.78
N LYS A 188 2.90 -20.23 16.85
CA LYS A 188 1.89 -21.22 16.46
C LYS A 188 1.61 -21.22 14.94
N ASN A 189 1.53 -20.05 14.34
CA ASN A 189 0.97 -19.86 12.99
C ASN A 189 2.00 -19.30 11.99
N ASN A 190 3.22 -18.94 12.41
CA ASN A 190 4.25 -18.22 11.65
C ASN A 190 3.85 -16.78 11.24
N PHE A 191 2.73 -16.24 11.76
CA PHE A 191 2.28 -14.87 11.57
C PHE A 191 1.42 -14.39 12.73
N VAL A 192 1.19 -13.07 12.80
CA VAL A 192 0.30 -12.44 13.78
C VAL A 192 -1.06 -12.21 13.17
N GLU A 193 -2.10 -12.80 13.79
CA GLU A 193 -3.46 -12.78 13.25
C GLU A 193 -4.19 -11.44 13.48
N GLY A 194 -5.02 -11.07 12.51
CA GLY A 194 -6.00 -9.98 12.62
C GLY A 194 -5.38 -8.59 12.67
N GLU A 195 -5.88 -7.76 13.59
CA GLU A 195 -5.45 -6.36 13.73
C GLU A 195 -4.27 -6.20 14.69
N ARG A 196 -3.78 -7.29 15.28
CA ARG A 196 -2.69 -7.27 16.26
C ARG A 196 -1.34 -7.03 15.60
N THR A 197 -0.42 -6.49 16.39
CA THR A 197 1.00 -6.40 16.05
C THR A 197 1.84 -7.00 17.17
N PHE A 198 3.17 -7.03 17.00
CA PHE A 198 4.08 -7.46 18.09
C PHE A 198 4.09 -6.47 19.27
N TYR A 199 3.56 -5.26 19.14
CA TYR A 199 3.45 -4.29 20.23
C TYR A 199 2.03 -4.26 20.81
N GLU A 200 1.89 -4.24 22.15
CA GLU A 200 0.59 -4.36 22.84
C GLU A 200 -0.44 -3.27 22.43
N ASN A 201 0.02 -2.03 22.27
CA ASN A 201 -0.86 -0.88 22.02
C ASN A 201 -0.92 -0.45 20.57
N CYS A 202 -0.31 -1.22 19.68
CA CYS A 202 -0.27 -0.96 18.26
C CYS A 202 -1.19 -1.91 17.50
N LYS A 203 -1.95 -1.39 16.56
CA LYS A 203 -2.90 -2.13 15.74
C LYS A 203 -2.63 -1.91 14.27
N GLN A 204 -2.99 -2.86 13.44
CA GLN A 204 -3.12 -2.70 12.00
C GLN A 204 -4.59 -2.46 11.67
N LEU A 205 -4.90 -1.45 10.86
CA LEU A 205 -6.27 -1.27 10.38
C LEU A 205 -6.65 -2.45 9.49
N ALA A 206 -7.77 -3.11 9.81
CA ALA A 206 -8.19 -4.28 9.04
C ALA A 206 -8.59 -3.92 7.60
N PRO A 207 -8.49 -4.88 6.67
CA PRO A 207 -8.93 -4.71 5.28
C PRO A 207 -10.38 -4.23 5.17
N GLY A 208 -10.66 -3.35 4.20
CA GLY A 208 -12.01 -2.86 3.95
C GLY A 208 -12.59 -1.99 5.05
N LYS A 209 -11.75 -1.43 5.92
CA LYS A 209 -12.18 -0.55 7.02
C LYS A 209 -11.73 0.90 6.86
N ILE A 210 -12.50 1.77 7.47
CA ILE A 210 -12.24 3.20 7.65
C ILE A 210 -12.24 3.47 9.14
N LEU A 211 -11.21 4.17 9.64
CA LEU A 211 -11.16 4.72 10.98
C LEU A 211 -11.29 6.24 10.87
N ILE A 212 -12.28 6.80 11.54
CA ILE A 212 -12.49 8.24 11.67
C ILE A 212 -12.13 8.63 13.10
N PHE A 213 -11.19 9.56 13.23
CA PHE A 213 -10.77 10.11 14.53
C PHE A 213 -11.16 11.58 14.61
N LYS A 214 -12.07 11.89 15.52
CA LYS A 214 -12.62 13.22 15.74
C LYS A 214 -12.87 13.46 17.23
N GLU A 215 -12.56 14.66 17.72
CA GLU A 215 -12.82 15.06 19.12
C GLU A 215 -12.31 14.01 20.14
N ASN A 216 -11.09 13.48 19.90
CA ASN A 216 -10.42 12.46 20.72
C ASN A 216 -11.15 11.10 20.77
N GLN A 217 -12.10 10.85 19.87
CA GLN A 217 -12.85 9.59 19.75
C GLN A 217 -12.62 8.96 18.39
N GLU A 218 -12.60 7.64 18.35
CA GLU A 218 -12.56 6.88 17.12
C GLU A 218 -13.91 6.24 16.77
N THR A 219 -14.21 6.21 15.50
CA THR A 219 -15.29 5.40 14.90
C THR A 219 -14.70 4.55 13.79
N ILE A 220 -14.93 3.24 13.83
CA ILE A 220 -14.47 2.32 12.78
C ILE A 220 -15.70 1.85 12.00
N LYS A 221 -15.67 2.07 10.68
CA LYS A 221 -16.69 1.63 9.73
C LYS A 221 -16.09 0.57 8.80
N LYS A 222 -16.92 -0.38 8.37
CA LYS A 222 -16.56 -1.34 7.32
C LYS A 222 -17.23 -0.91 6.03
N TYR A 223 -16.47 -0.64 4.98
CA TYR A 223 -16.99 -0.27 3.66
C TYR A 223 -16.98 -1.44 2.69
N PHE A 224 -16.25 -2.52 3.00
CA PHE A 224 -16.17 -3.71 2.18
C PHE A 224 -16.19 -4.97 3.06
N ASN A 225 -16.96 -5.98 2.65
CA ASN A 225 -16.97 -7.30 3.27
C ASN A 225 -17.06 -8.38 2.18
N LEU A 226 -16.02 -9.21 2.08
CA LEU A 226 -15.96 -10.26 1.07
C LEU A 226 -17.15 -11.25 1.19
N SER A 227 -17.61 -11.53 2.42
CA SER A 227 -18.74 -12.43 2.66
C SER A 227 -20.03 -11.96 1.97
N ASP A 228 -20.23 -10.64 1.82
CA ASP A 228 -21.44 -10.10 1.21
C ASP A 228 -21.50 -10.42 -0.29
N TYR A 229 -20.33 -10.61 -0.92
CA TYR A 229 -20.24 -11.03 -2.32
C TYR A 229 -20.63 -12.50 -2.52
N PHE A 230 -20.30 -13.38 -1.59
CA PHE A 230 -20.68 -14.81 -1.67
C PHE A 230 -22.16 -15.06 -1.42
N LEU A 231 -22.85 -14.12 -0.75
CA LEU A 231 -24.27 -14.23 -0.45
C LEU A 231 -25.16 -13.57 -1.53
N ASP A 232 -24.60 -12.76 -2.39
CA ASP A 232 -25.34 -12.00 -3.41
C ASP A 232 -25.19 -12.66 -4.79
N GLN A 233 -26.09 -13.59 -5.09
CA GLN A 233 -26.07 -14.34 -6.35
C GLN A 233 -26.25 -13.44 -7.59
N GLU A 234 -26.98 -12.30 -7.48
CA GLU A 234 -27.16 -11.38 -8.62
C GLU A 234 -25.84 -10.72 -9.05
N LYS A 235 -24.93 -10.47 -8.12
CA LYS A 235 -23.59 -9.96 -8.46
C LYS A 235 -22.73 -10.97 -9.20
N TYR A 236 -22.95 -12.28 -8.99
CA TYR A 236 -22.23 -13.33 -9.71
C TYR A 236 -22.73 -13.48 -11.16
N GLN A 237 -24.00 -13.37 -11.43
CA GLN A 237 -24.58 -13.52 -12.77
C GLN A 237 -23.92 -12.58 -13.79
N LYS A 238 -23.49 -11.41 -13.36
CA LYS A 238 -22.78 -10.44 -14.22
C LYS A 238 -21.46 -10.97 -14.82
N TYR A 239 -20.87 -12.01 -14.26
CA TYR A 239 -19.59 -12.58 -14.70
C TYR A 239 -19.76 -13.95 -15.39
N GLU A 240 -20.95 -14.55 -15.38
CA GLU A 240 -21.20 -15.87 -15.97
C GLU A 240 -20.97 -15.92 -17.49
N GLU A 241 -21.13 -14.78 -18.17
CA GLU A 241 -20.92 -14.67 -19.61
C GLU A 241 -19.44 -14.45 -20.01
N GLN A 242 -18.56 -14.17 -19.04
CA GLN A 242 -17.13 -13.89 -19.31
C GLN A 242 -16.29 -15.12 -19.01
N THR A 243 -15.37 -15.43 -19.93
CA THR A 243 -14.37 -16.48 -19.67
C THR A 243 -13.35 -16.01 -18.64
N PHE A 244 -12.77 -16.94 -17.88
CA PHE A 244 -11.68 -16.68 -16.95
C PHE A 244 -10.54 -15.87 -17.59
N GLY A 245 -10.17 -16.21 -18.85
CA GLY A 245 -9.12 -15.51 -19.57
C GLY A 245 -9.46 -14.05 -19.88
N GLU A 246 -10.72 -13.72 -20.19
CA GLU A 246 -11.15 -12.33 -20.41
C GLU A 246 -11.10 -11.52 -19.13
N ILE A 247 -11.59 -12.09 -18.02
CA ILE A 247 -11.54 -11.44 -16.70
C ILE A 247 -10.08 -11.18 -16.30
N LEU A 248 -9.22 -12.19 -16.40
CA LEU A 248 -7.82 -12.08 -16.03
C LEU A 248 -7.07 -11.07 -16.90
N SER A 249 -7.32 -11.05 -18.21
CA SER A 249 -6.75 -10.07 -19.13
C SER A 249 -7.13 -8.64 -18.75
N LYS A 250 -8.40 -8.41 -18.42
CA LYS A 250 -8.91 -7.09 -17.99
C LYS A 250 -8.29 -6.65 -16.68
N VAL A 251 -8.19 -7.55 -15.70
CA VAL A 251 -7.59 -7.29 -14.40
C VAL A 251 -6.11 -6.95 -14.54
N ILE A 252 -5.34 -7.72 -15.30
CA ILE A 252 -3.93 -7.45 -15.52
C ILE A 252 -3.74 -6.12 -16.25
N LYS A 253 -4.53 -5.85 -17.29
CA LYS A 253 -4.47 -4.58 -18.03
C LYS A 253 -4.68 -3.37 -17.13
N SER A 254 -5.65 -3.42 -16.22
CA SER A 254 -5.91 -2.31 -15.28
C SER A 254 -4.74 -2.03 -14.33
N ARG A 255 -3.97 -3.06 -13.98
CA ARG A 255 -2.80 -2.96 -13.08
C ARG A 255 -1.50 -2.59 -13.78
N MET A 256 -1.55 -2.45 -15.11
CA MET A 256 -0.40 -2.02 -15.93
C MET A 256 -0.40 -0.51 -16.22
N ILE A 257 -1.24 0.27 -15.56
CA ILE A 257 -1.25 1.73 -15.68
C ILE A 257 -0.02 2.28 -14.95
N SER A 258 0.91 2.88 -15.70
CA SER A 258 2.17 3.39 -15.15
C SER A 258 2.83 4.33 -16.15
N ASP A 259 3.46 5.40 -15.65
CA ASP A 259 4.32 6.31 -16.42
C ASP A 259 5.78 5.86 -16.42
N VAL A 260 6.10 4.75 -15.72
CA VAL A 260 7.43 4.11 -15.71
C VAL A 260 7.37 2.72 -16.32
N ASN A 261 8.54 2.17 -16.65
CA ASN A 261 8.63 0.83 -17.22
C ASN A 261 8.08 -0.24 -16.24
N LEU A 262 7.37 -1.22 -16.81
CA LEU A 262 6.78 -2.31 -16.07
C LEU A 262 7.55 -3.62 -16.31
N GLY A 263 7.69 -4.39 -15.25
CA GLY A 263 8.22 -5.73 -15.30
C GLY A 263 7.30 -6.76 -14.65
N VAL A 264 7.49 -8.02 -14.97
CA VAL A 264 6.77 -9.15 -14.37
C VAL A 264 7.76 -10.15 -13.77
N PHE A 265 7.43 -10.69 -12.61
CA PHE A 265 8.19 -11.80 -12.02
C PHE A 265 7.76 -13.11 -12.66
N MET A 266 8.76 -13.92 -13.09
CA MET A 266 8.54 -15.20 -13.76
C MET A 266 9.27 -16.30 -13.00
N SER A 267 8.52 -17.18 -12.34
CA SER A 267 9.03 -18.39 -11.67
C SER A 267 8.86 -19.66 -12.51
N GLY A 268 8.08 -19.61 -13.60
CA GLY A 268 7.69 -20.80 -14.37
C GLY A 268 6.49 -21.55 -13.79
N GLY A 269 5.89 -21.05 -12.70
CA GLY A 269 4.61 -21.53 -12.18
C GLY A 269 3.42 -21.09 -13.04
N ILE A 270 2.25 -21.70 -12.85
CA ILE A 270 1.03 -21.39 -13.61
C ILE A 270 0.65 -19.92 -13.48
N ASP A 271 0.64 -19.37 -12.27
CA ASP A 271 0.20 -18.01 -11.98
C ASP A 271 1.11 -16.97 -12.64
N SER A 272 2.43 -17.09 -12.43
CA SER A 272 3.41 -16.18 -13.04
C SER A 272 3.41 -16.26 -14.58
N THR A 273 3.15 -17.45 -15.14
CA THR A 273 3.04 -17.67 -16.58
C THR A 273 1.81 -16.95 -17.15
N LEU A 274 0.65 -17.09 -16.51
CA LEU A 274 -0.60 -16.43 -16.95
C LEU A 274 -0.47 -14.91 -16.86
N ILE A 275 0.08 -14.39 -15.75
CA ILE A 275 0.33 -12.96 -15.57
C ILE A 275 1.25 -12.45 -16.70
N SER A 276 2.36 -13.12 -16.94
CA SER A 276 3.33 -12.74 -17.98
C SER A 276 2.73 -12.80 -19.38
N TYR A 277 1.93 -13.83 -19.71
CA TYR A 277 1.24 -13.96 -20.99
C TYR A 277 0.29 -12.78 -21.25
N PHE A 278 -0.59 -12.45 -20.28
CA PHE A 278 -1.52 -11.35 -20.46
C PHE A 278 -0.84 -9.98 -20.37
N ALA A 279 0.21 -9.83 -19.58
CA ALA A 279 1.03 -8.61 -19.56
C ALA A 279 1.66 -8.37 -20.94
N LYS A 280 2.29 -9.40 -21.54
CA LYS A 280 2.86 -9.33 -22.90
C LYS A 280 1.81 -9.02 -23.96
N LYS A 281 0.63 -9.61 -23.86
CA LYS A 281 -0.49 -9.35 -24.77
C LYS A 281 -0.95 -7.88 -24.71
N ASN A 282 -0.91 -7.25 -23.54
CA ASN A 282 -1.32 -5.86 -23.35
C ASN A 282 -0.19 -4.85 -23.59
N ASN A 283 1.07 -5.23 -23.36
CA ASN A 283 2.26 -4.40 -23.61
C ASN A 283 3.40 -5.25 -24.18
N GLN A 284 3.73 -5.07 -25.45
CA GLN A 284 4.77 -5.83 -26.13
C GLN A 284 6.19 -5.60 -25.56
N ASN A 285 6.41 -4.52 -24.85
CA ASN A 285 7.70 -4.14 -24.28
C ASN A 285 7.89 -4.56 -22.81
N VAL A 286 6.95 -5.37 -22.27
CA VAL A 286 7.09 -5.86 -20.90
C VAL A 286 8.32 -6.75 -20.77
N GLN A 287 9.13 -6.52 -19.71
CA GLN A 287 10.30 -7.33 -19.37
C GLN A 287 9.94 -8.29 -18.24
N SER A 288 10.47 -9.50 -18.29
CA SER A 288 10.34 -10.45 -17.18
C SER A 288 11.64 -10.60 -16.39
N PHE A 289 11.49 -11.00 -15.14
CA PHE A 289 12.59 -11.16 -14.20
C PHE A 289 12.44 -12.50 -13.47
N THR A 290 13.53 -13.27 -13.46
CA THR A 290 13.56 -14.61 -12.89
C THR A 290 14.64 -14.69 -11.82
N LEU A 291 14.32 -15.30 -10.70
CA LEU A 291 15.28 -15.64 -9.67
C LEU A 291 15.70 -17.10 -9.84
N GLY A 292 17.00 -17.34 -9.97
CA GLY A 292 17.61 -18.66 -10.00
C GLY A 292 18.41 -18.95 -8.73
N PHE A 293 18.68 -20.20 -8.48
CA PHE A 293 19.49 -20.67 -7.36
C PHE A 293 20.62 -21.57 -7.86
N GLU A 294 21.78 -21.51 -7.20
CA GLU A 294 22.88 -22.44 -7.49
C GLU A 294 22.51 -23.90 -7.10
N GLU A 295 21.65 -24.06 -6.11
CA GLU A 295 21.13 -25.37 -5.68
C GLU A 295 20.02 -25.84 -6.62
N GLU A 296 20.26 -26.89 -7.41
CA GLU A 296 19.34 -27.37 -8.43
C GLU A 296 17.96 -27.76 -7.89
N SER A 297 17.86 -28.20 -6.63
CA SER A 297 16.59 -28.61 -6.00
C SER A 297 15.61 -27.45 -5.81
N TYR A 298 16.11 -26.22 -5.76
CA TYR A 298 15.30 -24.99 -5.61
C TYR A 298 15.26 -24.14 -6.87
N ASP A 299 16.02 -24.50 -7.93
CA ASP A 299 16.16 -23.70 -9.14
C ASP A 299 15.04 -23.95 -10.15
N GLU A 300 14.11 -23.01 -10.26
CA GLU A 300 13.02 -23.00 -11.25
C GLU A 300 13.42 -22.26 -12.54
N SER A 301 14.63 -21.71 -12.64
CA SER A 301 15.04 -20.83 -13.75
C SER A 301 15.05 -21.54 -15.11
N LYS A 302 15.34 -22.83 -15.15
CA LYS A 302 15.31 -23.64 -16.39
C LYS A 302 13.90 -23.69 -16.98
N ARG A 303 12.88 -23.97 -16.13
CA ARG A 303 11.47 -24.00 -16.54
C ARG A 303 10.97 -22.62 -16.94
N ALA A 304 11.32 -21.59 -16.15
CA ALA A 304 10.98 -20.22 -16.48
C ALA A 304 11.53 -19.81 -17.85
N LYS A 305 12.78 -20.16 -18.16
CA LYS A 305 13.43 -19.87 -19.44
C LYS A 305 12.69 -20.50 -20.64
N GLU A 306 12.24 -21.73 -20.54
CA GLU A 306 11.47 -22.39 -21.60
C GLU A 306 10.16 -21.64 -21.89
N ILE A 307 9.43 -21.27 -20.84
CA ILE A 307 8.17 -20.52 -20.96
C ILE A 307 8.42 -19.12 -21.53
N ILE A 308 9.44 -18.43 -21.08
CA ILE A 308 9.83 -17.09 -21.55
C ILE A 308 10.13 -17.11 -23.05
N GLN A 309 10.83 -18.15 -23.53
CA GLN A 309 11.10 -18.34 -24.95
C GLN A 309 9.82 -18.53 -25.75
N LEU A 310 8.88 -19.35 -25.24
CA LEU A 310 7.58 -19.57 -25.88
C LEU A 310 6.74 -18.29 -25.95
N LEU A 311 6.80 -17.45 -24.91
CA LEU A 311 6.06 -16.19 -24.83
C LEU A 311 6.74 -15.03 -25.59
N GLY A 312 8.00 -15.18 -26.00
CA GLY A 312 8.77 -14.13 -26.65
C GLY A 312 8.96 -12.88 -25.76
N ILE A 313 9.21 -13.08 -24.46
CA ILE A 313 9.41 -11.99 -23.49
C ILE A 313 10.90 -11.85 -23.21
N ASP A 314 11.40 -10.62 -23.20
CA ASP A 314 12.78 -10.35 -22.72
C ASP A 314 12.88 -10.64 -21.23
N ASN A 315 13.92 -11.38 -20.83
CA ASN A 315 14.10 -11.80 -19.46
C ASN A 315 15.48 -11.49 -18.92
N LYS A 316 15.52 -11.10 -17.63
CA LYS A 316 16.75 -11.06 -16.85
C LYS A 316 16.66 -12.10 -15.74
N THR A 317 17.64 -13.01 -15.69
CA THR A 317 17.75 -14.01 -14.62
C THR A 317 18.88 -13.62 -13.66
N PHE A 318 18.58 -13.65 -12.37
CA PHE A 318 19.53 -13.41 -11.29
C PHE A 318 19.71 -14.71 -10.50
N PHE A 319 20.98 -15.04 -10.18
CA PHE A 319 21.28 -16.22 -9.38
C PHE A 319 21.70 -15.80 -7.98
N LEU A 320 21.00 -16.36 -6.99
CA LEU A 320 21.40 -16.26 -5.61
C LEU A 320 22.37 -17.38 -5.25
N ASN A 321 23.37 -17.02 -4.48
CA ASN A 321 24.37 -17.94 -3.95
C ASN A 321 24.51 -17.80 -2.42
N ASN A 322 25.30 -18.66 -1.81
CA ASN A 322 25.48 -18.72 -0.37
C ASN A 322 26.04 -17.45 0.26
N SER A 323 26.72 -16.58 -0.51
CA SER A 323 27.24 -15.32 0.04
C SER A 323 26.14 -14.34 0.44
N HIS A 324 24.94 -14.40 -0.19
CA HIS A 324 23.80 -13.58 0.17
C HIS A 324 23.22 -13.96 1.56
N LEU A 325 23.43 -15.19 2.03
CA LEU A 325 23.01 -15.58 3.37
C LEU A 325 23.80 -14.89 4.49
N LEU A 326 24.98 -14.35 4.20
CA LEU A 326 25.77 -13.58 5.16
C LEU A 326 25.10 -12.24 5.54
N ASP A 327 24.18 -11.75 4.74
CA ASP A 327 23.46 -10.50 4.95
C ASP A 327 22.07 -10.69 5.59
N ILE A 328 21.80 -11.82 6.22
CA ILE A 328 20.48 -12.13 6.82
C ILE A 328 20.02 -11.08 7.85
N GLU A 329 20.96 -10.42 8.53
CA GLU A 329 20.65 -9.33 9.45
C GLU A 329 19.97 -8.16 8.73
N LYS A 330 20.46 -7.78 7.54
CA LYS A 330 19.85 -6.73 6.71
C LYS A 330 18.43 -7.12 6.29
N VAL A 331 18.24 -8.38 5.93
CA VAL A 331 16.92 -8.92 5.59
C VAL A 331 15.97 -8.76 6.77
N VAL A 332 16.35 -9.24 7.95
CA VAL A 332 15.52 -9.16 9.16
C VAL A 332 15.19 -7.72 9.53
N LEU A 333 16.17 -6.81 9.45
CA LEU A 333 15.98 -5.39 9.76
C LEU A 333 15.09 -4.64 8.75
N SER A 334 14.89 -5.20 7.55
CA SER A 334 14.01 -4.61 6.54
C SER A 334 12.52 -4.91 6.73
N TYR A 335 12.20 -5.85 7.62
CA TYR A 335 10.82 -6.25 7.92
C TYR A 335 10.34 -5.66 9.26
N ASP A 336 9.09 -5.27 9.29
CA ASP A 336 8.46 -4.65 10.46
C ASP A 336 8.20 -5.61 11.61
N GLN A 337 7.96 -6.88 11.28
CA GLN A 337 7.60 -7.93 12.22
C GLN A 337 8.29 -9.24 11.82
N PRO A 338 8.55 -10.15 12.78
CA PRO A 338 8.99 -11.48 12.45
C PRO A 338 8.06 -12.17 11.46
N MET A 339 8.64 -12.77 10.43
CA MET A 339 7.94 -13.48 9.37
C MET A 339 8.45 -14.90 9.27
N GLY A 340 7.54 -15.87 9.25
CA GLY A 340 7.89 -17.30 9.21
C GLY A 340 8.12 -17.88 7.81
N ASP A 341 8.06 -17.04 6.77
CA ASP A 341 8.27 -17.44 5.39
C ASP A 341 9.73 -17.20 4.97
N THR A 342 10.43 -18.28 4.62
CA THR A 342 11.84 -18.20 4.19
C THR A 342 12.04 -17.57 2.82
N SER A 343 10.99 -17.41 2.01
CA SER A 343 11.05 -16.74 0.71
C SER A 343 11.36 -15.23 0.82
N ILE A 344 11.26 -14.66 2.01
CA ILE A 344 11.65 -13.26 2.26
C ILE A 344 13.12 -12.99 1.94
N ILE A 345 14.00 -13.96 2.16
CA ILE A 345 15.44 -13.83 1.94
C ILE A 345 15.73 -13.64 0.44
N PRO A 346 15.37 -14.59 -0.44
CA PRO A 346 15.59 -14.44 -1.87
C PRO A 346 14.86 -13.22 -2.45
N PHE A 347 13.67 -12.93 -1.99
CA PHE A 347 12.89 -11.80 -2.47
C PHE A 347 13.51 -10.44 -2.11
N PHE A 348 14.10 -10.31 -0.92
CA PHE A 348 14.83 -9.11 -0.50
C PHE A 348 15.99 -8.77 -1.45
N PHE A 349 16.83 -9.75 -1.77
CA PHE A 349 17.95 -9.53 -2.68
C PHE A 349 17.48 -9.29 -4.12
N PHE A 350 16.44 -9.97 -4.54
CA PHE A 350 15.88 -9.82 -5.88
C PHE A 350 15.35 -8.42 -6.15
N ILE A 351 14.65 -7.81 -5.18
CA ILE A 351 14.12 -6.44 -5.32
C ILE A 351 15.24 -5.39 -5.37
N GLN A 352 16.38 -5.62 -4.73
CA GLN A 352 17.49 -4.65 -4.74
C GLN A 352 18.21 -4.52 -6.09
N ILE A 353 17.92 -5.39 -7.04
CA ILE A 353 18.55 -5.43 -8.35
C ILE A 353 17.83 -4.49 -9.35
N PHE A 354 16.65 -4.03 -8.99
CA PHE A 354 15.82 -3.11 -9.76
C PHE A 354 15.82 -1.72 -9.14
#